data_9f6adc88cc0e38aac751787942f979e9
#
_entry.id   9f6adc88cc0e38aac751787942f979e9
#
_cell.length_a   1.000
_cell.length_b   1.000
_cell.length_c   1.000
_cell.angle_alpha   90.00
_cell.angle_beta   90.00
_cell.angle_gamma   90.00
#
_symmetry.space_group_name_H-M   'P 1'
#
loop_
_entity.id
_entity.type
_entity.pdbx_description
1 polymer ?
#
loop_
_entity_poly.entity_id
_entity_poly.type
_entity_poly.pdbx_seq_one_letter_code
_entity_poly.pdbx_strand_id
1 'polypeptide(L)'
;NGVVVKINPNKKVQLPNSIPVEVIKHDLVDDLYITGFENGDDSLEKRFTVAHDATIIEEDGLETQIAPRDVQFQSASLGRRMMTNFAGPMNNFILSFILFTIVAFMLGGSYKPDNSSTIGGVVQDGVAQKAGIKAGEKIIEANGKKIETFNELSEVITPNVGKKVTLVVEDSNKKTRNVDVTPVESAEGTKQGIIGIQSGTVFTELSFFEKIKYGITETFANSLMIFKALGNLVTDFSLNKLGGPVMIFKASEAVSNSGFIAILSFTAMLSVNLGIMNLVPIPGLDGGKLALNIFEGVRGKPLSQEKEVMITMIGVGILLLLMIAVTWNDIQRFFIR
;
A
#
# COMPACT_ATOMS: atom_id res chain seq x y z
N ASN A 1 -1.46 51.31 10.91
CA ASN A 1 -0.41 51.18 9.87
C ASN A 1 -0.95 50.97 8.44
N GLY A 2 -2.27 50.89 8.21
CA GLY A 2 -2.85 50.79 6.86
C GLY A 2 -2.72 49.41 6.15
N VAL A 3 -2.31 48.37 6.86
CA VAL A 3 -2.20 47.00 6.32
C VAL A 3 -3.29 46.14 6.92
N VAL A 4 -4.03 45.43 6.08
CA VAL A 4 -5.09 44.49 6.47
C VAL A 4 -4.45 43.18 6.96
N VAL A 5 -4.69 42.84 8.22
CA VAL A 5 -4.17 41.62 8.85
C VAL A 5 -5.27 40.55 9.06
N LYS A 6 -6.54 40.98 9.00
CA LYS A 6 -7.69 40.09 9.16
C LYS A 6 -8.85 40.56 8.28
N ILE A 7 -9.46 39.63 7.59
CA ILE A 7 -10.59 39.81 6.68
C ILE A 7 -11.78 39.03 7.23
N ASN A 8 -12.91 39.71 7.37
CA ASN A 8 -14.14 39.07 7.86
C ASN A 8 -15.30 39.23 6.87
N PRO A 9 -15.49 38.30 5.94
CA PRO A 9 -16.69 38.27 5.11
C PRO A 9 -17.90 37.66 5.84
N ASN A 10 -17.71 37.06 7.02
CA ASN A 10 -18.77 36.37 7.76
C ASN A 10 -19.63 37.37 8.53
N LYS A 11 -20.88 37.58 8.10
CA LYS A 11 -21.83 38.51 8.71
C LYS A 11 -22.26 38.13 10.13
N LYS A 12 -22.01 36.86 10.54
CA LYS A 12 -22.39 36.35 11.87
C LYS A 12 -21.35 36.67 12.95
N VAL A 13 -20.11 36.96 12.54
CA VAL A 13 -18.99 37.24 13.44
C VAL A 13 -18.73 38.76 13.42
N GLN A 14 -18.73 39.38 14.58
CA GLN A 14 -18.36 40.81 14.71
C GLN A 14 -16.92 40.92 15.20
N LEU A 15 -16.10 41.68 14.47
CA LEU A 15 -14.73 41.98 14.89
C LEU A 15 -14.72 43.38 15.54
N PRO A 16 -14.25 43.52 16.79
CA PRO A 16 -14.05 44.82 17.40
C PRO A 16 -12.96 45.57 16.61
N ASN A 17 -13.17 46.88 16.44
CA ASN A 17 -12.27 47.81 15.72
C ASN A 17 -12.04 47.43 14.23
N SER A 18 -13.01 46.79 13.60
CA SER A 18 -12.97 46.53 12.15
C SER A 18 -13.49 47.73 11.37
N ILE A 19 -12.95 47.94 10.18
CA ILE A 19 -13.41 48.94 9.22
C ILE A 19 -14.26 48.22 8.19
N PRO A 20 -15.55 48.52 8.05
CA PRO A 20 -16.37 47.96 7.00
C PRO A 20 -15.93 48.49 5.63
N VAL A 21 -15.70 47.59 4.68
CA VAL A 21 -15.30 47.92 3.31
C VAL A 21 -16.23 47.22 2.35
N GLU A 22 -16.87 47.97 1.46
CA GLU A 22 -17.57 47.40 0.31
C GLU A 22 -16.54 47.07 -0.76
N VAL A 23 -16.22 45.76 -0.91
CA VAL A 23 -15.13 45.28 -1.76
C VAL A 23 -15.56 45.26 -3.23
N ILE A 24 -14.84 45.99 -4.08
CA ILE A 24 -15.01 46.01 -5.56
C ILE A 24 -14.11 44.97 -6.19
N LYS A 25 -12.83 44.94 -5.76
CA LYS A 25 -11.81 44.05 -6.31
C LYS A 25 -10.82 43.60 -5.23
N HIS A 26 -10.35 42.38 -5.32
CA HIS A 26 -9.31 41.92 -4.43
C HIS A 26 -8.37 40.95 -5.18
N ASP A 27 -7.14 40.86 -4.70
CA ASP A 27 -6.16 39.87 -5.05
C ASP A 27 -5.46 39.45 -3.75
N LEU A 28 -5.72 38.22 -3.30
CA LEU A 28 -5.12 37.63 -2.10
C LEU A 28 -4.05 36.58 -2.44
N VAL A 29 -3.66 36.50 -3.72
CA VAL A 29 -2.73 35.51 -4.23
C VAL A 29 -1.42 36.15 -4.70
N ASP A 30 -1.49 37.17 -5.56
CA ASP A 30 -0.32 37.81 -6.18
C ASP A 30 0.03 39.14 -5.55
N ASP A 31 -0.84 40.12 -5.72
CA ASP A 31 -0.56 41.52 -5.34
C ASP A 31 -0.96 41.89 -3.91
N LEU A 32 -1.66 41.00 -3.22
CA LEU A 32 -2.11 41.10 -1.83
C LEU A 32 -2.78 42.44 -1.53
N TYR A 33 -3.91 42.71 -2.19
CA TYR A 33 -4.68 43.95 -1.96
C TYR A 33 -6.20 43.71 -1.96
N ILE A 34 -6.90 44.64 -1.36
CA ILE A 34 -8.35 44.82 -1.44
C ILE A 34 -8.62 46.26 -1.87
N THR A 35 -9.49 46.43 -2.86
CA THR A 35 -9.98 47.76 -3.26
C THR A 35 -11.48 47.86 -3.00
N GLY A 36 -11.91 48.96 -2.46
CA GLY A 36 -13.33 49.17 -2.16
C GLY A 36 -13.59 50.52 -1.47
N PHE A 37 -14.85 50.69 -1.09
CA PHE A 37 -15.36 51.88 -0.41
C PHE A 37 -15.37 51.67 1.10
N GLU A 38 -14.75 52.58 1.84
CA GLU A 38 -14.64 52.51 3.29
C GLU A 38 -15.89 53.17 3.94
N ASN A 39 -16.50 52.50 4.93
CA ASN A 39 -17.65 52.98 5.69
C ASN A 39 -18.86 53.42 4.84
N GLY A 40 -19.03 52.93 3.63
CA GLY A 40 -20.12 53.29 2.72
C GLY A 40 -19.94 54.66 2.04
N ASP A 41 -18.73 55.20 2.00
CA ASP A 41 -18.40 56.42 1.28
C ASP A 41 -18.00 56.09 -0.16
N ASP A 42 -18.95 56.18 -1.07
CA ASP A 42 -18.79 55.87 -2.50
C ASP A 42 -17.99 56.95 -3.26
N SER A 43 -17.57 58.02 -2.59
CA SER A 43 -16.88 59.16 -3.23
C SER A 43 -15.41 58.86 -3.53
N LEU A 44 -14.78 57.94 -2.79
CA LEU A 44 -13.36 57.65 -2.91
C LEU A 44 -13.05 56.15 -2.81
N GLU A 45 -12.67 55.55 -3.93
CA GLU A 45 -12.13 54.19 -3.96
C GLU A 45 -10.77 54.15 -3.28
N LYS A 46 -10.59 53.26 -2.30
CA LYS A 46 -9.34 53.07 -1.56
C LYS A 46 -8.77 51.69 -1.85
N ARG A 47 -7.43 51.60 -1.94
CA ARG A 47 -6.70 50.34 -2.01
C ARG A 47 -6.02 50.08 -0.67
N PHE A 48 -6.31 48.91 -0.11
CA PHE A 48 -5.74 48.43 1.14
C PHE A 48 -4.74 47.33 0.82
N THR A 49 -3.52 47.44 1.31
CA THR A 49 -2.53 46.36 1.24
C THR A 49 -2.89 45.27 2.24
N VAL A 50 -2.82 44.03 1.85
CA VAL A 50 -3.08 42.88 2.72
C VAL A 50 -1.75 42.28 3.19
N ALA A 51 -1.64 41.96 4.48
CA ALA A 51 -0.45 41.30 5.02
C ALA A 51 -0.30 39.90 4.43
N HIS A 52 0.94 39.47 4.23
CA HIS A 52 1.23 38.16 3.68
C HIS A 52 0.70 37.00 4.55
N ASP A 53 0.63 37.21 5.84
CA ASP A 53 0.12 36.28 6.86
C ASP A 53 -1.30 36.63 7.34
N ALA A 54 -2.03 37.46 6.58
CA ALA A 54 -3.41 37.85 6.92
C ALA A 54 -4.31 36.60 7.01
N THR A 55 -5.33 36.73 7.86
CA THR A 55 -6.32 35.67 8.05
C THR A 55 -7.69 36.07 7.52
N ILE A 56 -8.48 35.09 7.10
CA ILE A 56 -9.87 35.25 6.69
C ILE A 56 -10.76 34.38 7.57
N ILE A 57 -11.92 34.94 7.98
CA ILE A 57 -12.93 34.22 8.76
C ILE A 57 -13.90 33.55 7.78
N GLU A 58 -13.89 32.21 7.72
CA GLU A 58 -14.77 31.43 6.86
C GLU A 58 -16.24 31.51 7.34
N GLU A 59 -17.17 30.98 6.52
CA GLU A 59 -18.61 30.97 6.84
C GLU A 59 -18.96 30.18 8.11
N ASP A 60 -18.17 29.16 8.44
CA ASP A 60 -18.30 28.35 9.66
C ASP A 60 -17.70 29.00 10.91
N GLY A 61 -17.07 30.15 10.74
CA GLY A 61 -16.41 30.90 11.81
C GLY A 61 -14.96 30.50 12.08
N LEU A 62 -14.41 29.57 11.32
CA LEU A 62 -12.99 29.24 11.41
C LEU A 62 -12.13 30.35 10.81
N GLU A 63 -11.01 30.58 11.46
CA GLU A 63 -10.02 31.55 10.99
C GLU A 63 -8.92 30.81 10.24
N THR A 64 -8.82 31.06 8.93
CA THR A 64 -7.80 30.45 8.05
C THR A 64 -6.84 31.51 7.55
N GLN A 65 -5.57 31.16 7.39
CA GLN A 65 -4.58 32.05 6.80
C GLN A 65 -4.74 32.06 5.28
N ILE A 66 -4.64 33.28 4.67
CA ILE A 66 -4.59 33.36 3.20
C ILE A 66 -3.36 32.63 2.67
N ALA A 67 -3.45 32.17 1.43
CA ALA A 67 -2.36 31.45 0.77
C ALA A 67 -1.82 32.22 -0.43
N PRO A 68 -0.93 33.21 -0.23
CA PRO A 68 -0.24 33.89 -1.31
C PRO A 68 0.50 32.90 -2.22
N ARG A 69 0.79 33.32 -3.45
CA ARG A 69 1.38 32.45 -4.48
C ARG A 69 2.66 31.75 -4.01
N ASP A 70 3.52 32.44 -3.28
CA ASP A 70 4.82 31.94 -2.84
C ASP A 70 4.71 30.80 -1.78
N VAL A 71 3.61 30.74 -1.02
CA VAL A 71 3.37 29.64 -0.06
C VAL A 71 2.53 28.50 -0.63
N GLN A 72 2.01 28.65 -1.85
CA GLN A 72 1.24 27.58 -2.51
C GLN A 72 2.16 26.44 -2.97
N PHE A 73 1.66 25.20 -2.84
CA PHE A 73 2.38 24.00 -3.26
C PHE A 73 2.86 24.07 -4.73
N GLN A 74 2.03 24.62 -5.64
CA GLN A 74 2.34 24.73 -7.06
C GLN A 74 3.51 25.66 -7.35
N SER A 75 3.79 26.61 -6.47
CA SER A 75 4.90 27.57 -6.60
C SER A 75 6.24 27.01 -6.12
N ALA A 76 6.19 25.90 -5.39
CA ALA A 76 7.41 25.20 -4.99
C ALA A 76 8.17 24.67 -6.21
N SER A 77 9.51 24.62 -6.12
CA SER A 77 10.34 24.02 -7.16
C SER A 77 9.93 22.57 -7.42
N LEU A 78 10.07 22.11 -8.67
CA LEU A 78 9.69 20.76 -9.09
C LEU A 78 10.26 19.68 -8.17
N GLY A 79 11.55 19.79 -7.77
CA GLY A 79 12.17 18.84 -6.85
C GLY A 79 11.50 18.80 -5.48
N ARG A 80 11.10 19.95 -4.92
CA ARG A 80 10.39 20.01 -3.63
C ARG A 80 9.01 19.36 -3.74
N ARG A 81 8.26 19.61 -4.82
CA ARG A 81 6.96 18.97 -5.07
C ARG A 81 7.09 17.45 -5.21
N MET A 82 8.12 16.99 -5.95
CA MET A 82 8.41 15.56 -6.07
C MET A 82 8.75 14.91 -4.73
N MET A 83 9.58 15.56 -3.91
CA MET A 83 9.92 15.07 -2.57
C MET A 83 8.69 14.97 -1.66
N THR A 84 7.81 15.97 -1.69
CA THR A 84 6.56 15.95 -0.90
C THR A 84 5.65 14.80 -1.33
N ASN A 85 5.45 14.60 -2.63
CA ASN A 85 4.63 13.50 -3.15
C ASN A 85 5.28 12.11 -2.91
N PHE A 86 6.62 12.03 -2.84
CA PHE A 86 7.34 10.79 -2.52
C PHE A 86 7.35 10.48 -1.03
N ALA A 87 7.20 11.48 -0.15
CA ALA A 87 7.25 11.32 1.29
C ALA A 87 6.15 10.38 1.83
N GLY A 88 4.94 10.42 1.24
CA GLY A 88 3.84 9.53 1.60
C GLY A 88 4.21 8.04 1.46
N PRO A 89 4.53 7.58 0.24
CA PRO A 89 5.02 6.22 0.00
C PRO A 89 6.25 5.85 0.85
N MET A 90 7.22 6.77 0.98
CA MET A 90 8.44 6.53 1.76
C MET A 90 8.13 6.24 3.23
N ASN A 91 7.19 6.96 3.84
CA ASN A 91 6.79 6.73 5.23
C ASN A 91 6.23 5.30 5.43
N ASN A 92 5.55 4.75 4.44
CA ASN A 92 5.08 3.36 4.49
C ASN A 92 6.24 2.35 4.50
N PHE A 93 7.30 2.58 3.72
CA PHE A 93 8.49 1.73 3.76
C PHE A 93 9.25 1.87 5.09
N ILE A 94 9.36 3.09 5.62
CA ILE A 94 9.97 3.34 6.93
C ILE A 94 9.17 2.63 8.04
N LEU A 95 7.85 2.73 8.02
CA LEU A 95 7.00 2.04 9.00
C LEU A 95 7.16 0.52 8.92
N SER A 96 7.16 -0.04 7.71
CA SER A 96 7.38 -1.47 7.50
C SER A 96 8.74 -1.92 8.04
N PHE A 97 9.81 -1.19 7.73
CA PHE A 97 11.15 -1.46 8.26
C PHE A 97 11.17 -1.48 9.79
N ILE A 98 10.56 -0.48 10.44
CA ILE A 98 10.48 -0.40 11.89
C ILE A 98 9.71 -1.60 12.46
N LEU A 99 8.56 -1.94 11.88
CA LEU A 99 7.72 -3.04 12.36
C LEU A 99 8.41 -4.39 12.20
N PHE A 100 9.03 -4.71 11.06
CA PHE A 100 9.79 -5.94 10.89
C PHE A 100 10.99 -6.01 11.83
N THR A 101 11.65 -4.88 12.08
CA THR A 101 12.73 -4.81 13.08
C THR A 101 12.22 -5.13 14.48
N ILE A 102 11.08 -4.54 14.88
CA ILE A 102 10.44 -4.83 16.18
C ILE A 102 10.08 -6.32 16.27
N VAL A 103 9.50 -6.90 15.23
CA VAL A 103 9.19 -8.34 15.15
C VAL A 103 10.45 -9.19 15.40
N ALA A 104 11.56 -8.88 14.74
CA ALA A 104 12.82 -9.60 14.95
C ALA A 104 13.36 -9.47 16.38
N PHE A 105 13.20 -8.29 17.01
CA PHE A 105 13.57 -8.11 18.43
C PHE A 105 12.66 -8.89 19.38
N MET A 106 11.35 -8.90 19.14
CA MET A 106 10.38 -9.63 19.96
C MET A 106 10.55 -11.15 19.87
N LEU A 107 10.86 -11.66 18.68
CA LEU A 107 11.13 -13.08 18.45
C LEU A 107 12.51 -13.52 18.94
N GLY A 108 13.46 -12.59 19.08
CA GLY A 108 14.87 -12.91 19.32
C GLY A 108 15.61 -13.38 18.06
N GLY A 109 14.92 -13.57 16.96
CA GLY A 109 15.45 -14.10 15.70
C GLY A 109 14.45 -14.06 14.57
N SER A 110 14.63 -14.91 13.58
CA SER A 110 13.72 -15.03 12.45
C SER A 110 13.47 -16.49 12.07
N TYR A 111 12.29 -16.74 11.53
CA TYR A 111 11.96 -18.00 10.89
C TYR A 111 12.32 -17.92 9.40
N LYS A 112 13.17 -18.83 8.96
CA LYS A 112 13.51 -18.99 7.54
C LYS A 112 12.89 -20.26 6.99
N PRO A 113 12.49 -20.30 5.72
CA PRO A 113 12.09 -21.55 5.09
C PRO A 113 13.19 -22.59 5.29
N ASP A 114 12.83 -23.76 5.78
CA ASP A 114 13.72 -24.90 5.78
C ASP A 114 13.88 -25.35 4.32
N ASN A 115 15.11 -25.30 3.82
CA ASN A 115 15.39 -25.70 2.43
C ASN A 115 15.34 -27.23 2.25
N SER A 116 15.21 -27.97 3.34
CA SER A 116 15.02 -29.43 3.27
C SER A 116 13.63 -29.79 2.74
N SER A 117 13.46 -31.05 2.36
CA SER A 117 12.15 -31.58 1.96
C SER A 117 11.23 -31.93 3.14
N THR A 118 11.49 -31.35 4.33
CA THR A 118 10.65 -31.51 5.53
C THR A 118 9.36 -30.73 5.40
N ILE A 119 8.26 -31.37 5.71
CA ILE A 119 6.91 -30.80 5.61
C ILE A 119 6.62 -29.99 6.88
N GLY A 120 6.48 -28.68 6.76
CA GLY A 120 6.12 -27.79 7.87
C GLY A 120 4.63 -27.78 8.19
N GLY A 121 3.80 -27.96 7.17
CA GLY A 121 2.34 -27.98 7.31
C GLY A 121 1.65 -28.71 6.18
N VAL A 122 0.41 -29.13 6.45
CA VAL A 122 -0.45 -29.78 5.47
C VAL A 122 -1.78 -29.03 5.44
N VAL A 123 -2.23 -28.69 4.24
CA VAL A 123 -3.50 -27.95 4.04
C VAL A 123 -4.66 -28.87 4.37
N GLN A 124 -5.62 -28.35 5.15
CA GLN A 124 -6.83 -29.08 5.51
C GLN A 124 -7.62 -29.48 4.25
N ASP A 125 -8.11 -30.71 4.22
CA ASP A 125 -8.80 -31.34 3.09
C ASP A 125 -7.98 -31.40 1.77
N GLY A 126 -6.68 -31.05 1.84
CA GLY A 126 -5.76 -31.14 0.71
C GLY A 126 -5.40 -32.58 0.31
N VAL A 127 -4.78 -32.70 -0.88
CA VAL A 127 -4.35 -34.00 -1.44
C VAL A 127 -3.38 -34.73 -0.51
N ALA A 128 -2.41 -34.02 0.06
CA ALA A 128 -1.42 -34.58 0.97
C ALA A 128 -2.05 -35.10 2.26
N GLN A 129 -3.01 -34.35 2.85
CA GLN A 129 -3.71 -34.78 4.06
C GLN A 129 -4.52 -36.04 3.81
N LYS A 130 -5.27 -36.12 2.68
CA LYS A 130 -6.06 -37.29 2.29
C LYS A 130 -5.16 -38.52 2.04
N ALA A 131 -3.93 -38.29 1.57
CA ALA A 131 -2.92 -39.33 1.40
C ALA A 131 -2.21 -39.72 2.71
N GLY A 132 -2.56 -39.11 3.85
CA GLY A 132 -2.02 -39.41 5.16
C GLY A 132 -0.63 -38.81 5.43
N ILE A 133 -0.21 -37.83 4.69
CA ILE A 133 1.03 -37.07 4.93
C ILE A 133 0.81 -36.09 6.11
N LYS A 134 1.80 -35.96 6.98
CA LYS A 134 1.74 -35.16 8.20
C LYS A 134 2.86 -34.14 8.27
N ALA A 135 2.62 -33.04 9.00
CA ALA A 135 3.67 -32.09 9.34
C ALA A 135 4.78 -32.78 10.15
N GLY A 136 6.02 -32.37 9.92
CA GLY A 136 7.22 -32.99 10.52
C GLY A 136 7.79 -34.18 9.74
N GLU A 137 7.07 -34.73 8.80
CA GLU A 137 7.60 -35.80 7.90
C GLU A 137 8.49 -35.21 6.81
N LYS A 138 9.40 -36.01 6.29
CA LYS A 138 10.32 -35.62 5.22
C LYS A 138 10.06 -36.44 3.95
N ILE A 139 10.01 -35.80 2.79
CA ILE A 139 9.92 -36.50 1.50
C ILE A 139 11.33 -36.74 0.98
N ILE A 140 11.73 -37.98 0.88
CA ILE A 140 13.09 -38.38 0.47
C ILE A 140 13.17 -38.80 -0.98
N GLU A 141 12.04 -39.15 -1.62
CA GLU A 141 11.99 -39.56 -3.02
C GLU A 141 10.62 -39.23 -3.64
N ALA A 142 10.60 -38.86 -4.92
CA ALA A 142 9.40 -38.63 -5.70
C ALA A 142 9.58 -39.21 -7.11
N ASN A 143 8.69 -40.16 -7.49
CA ASN A 143 8.78 -40.91 -8.75
C ASN A 143 10.17 -41.50 -9.04
N GLY A 144 10.86 -42.05 -8.02
CA GLY A 144 12.21 -42.66 -8.18
C GLY A 144 13.36 -41.65 -8.20
N LYS A 145 13.07 -40.32 -8.14
CA LYS A 145 14.06 -39.25 -8.02
C LYS A 145 14.30 -38.94 -6.56
N LYS A 146 15.56 -38.99 -6.10
CA LYS A 146 15.93 -38.54 -4.74
C LYS A 146 15.60 -37.06 -4.58
N ILE A 147 15.01 -36.69 -3.44
CA ILE A 147 14.60 -35.33 -3.07
C ILE A 147 15.34 -34.91 -1.82
N GLU A 148 16.11 -33.85 -1.91
CA GLU A 148 16.84 -33.26 -0.78
C GLU A 148 16.23 -31.94 -0.36
N THR A 149 15.63 -31.22 -1.31
CA THR A 149 15.08 -29.85 -1.09
C THR A 149 13.60 -29.77 -1.44
N PHE A 150 12.91 -28.84 -0.84
CA PHE A 150 11.50 -28.56 -1.16
C PHE A 150 11.32 -28.06 -2.60
N ASN A 151 12.34 -27.38 -3.16
CA ASN A 151 12.31 -26.95 -4.56
C ASN A 151 12.34 -28.13 -5.52
N GLU A 152 13.21 -29.11 -5.28
CA GLU A 152 13.25 -30.35 -6.09
C GLU A 152 11.94 -31.12 -6.04
N LEU A 153 11.30 -31.15 -4.87
CA LEU A 153 9.95 -31.71 -4.73
C LEU A 153 8.94 -30.94 -5.58
N SER A 154 8.98 -29.63 -5.52
CA SER A 154 8.10 -28.76 -6.31
C SER A 154 8.29 -28.98 -7.82
N GLU A 155 9.53 -29.15 -8.30
CA GLU A 155 9.82 -29.42 -9.70
C GLU A 155 9.18 -30.75 -10.19
N VAL A 156 9.05 -31.74 -9.30
CA VAL A 156 8.36 -32.99 -9.63
C VAL A 156 6.84 -32.85 -9.54
N ILE A 157 6.32 -32.14 -8.56
CA ILE A 157 4.86 -32.02 -8.33
C ILE A 157 4.20 -31.10 -9.35
N THR A 158 4.80 -29.94 -9.61
CA THR A 158 4.20 -28.85 -10.42
C THR A 158 3.78 -29.28 -11.83
N PRO A 159 4.56 -30.02 -12.61
CA PRO A 159 4.18 -30.44 -13.98
C PRO A 159 3.22 -31.62 -14.02
N ASN A 160 2.95 -32.30 -12.90
CA ASN A 160 2.21 -33.55 -12.85
C ASN A 160 0.75 -33.39 -12.40
N VAL A 161 0.06 -32.32 -12.82
CA VAL A 161 -1.38 -32.10 -12.56
C VAL A 161 -2.19 -33.30 -13.08
N GLY A 162 -3.04 -33.87 -12.24
CA GLY A 162 -3.91 -35.00 -12.58
C GLY A 162 -3.20 -36.33 -12.77
N LYS A 163 -1.85 -36.38 -12.65
CA LYS A 163 -1.07 -37.61 -12.78
C LYS A 163 -0.65 -38.13 -11.40
N LYS A 164 -0.65 -39.43 -11.25
CA LYS A 164 -0.23 -40.05 -9.99
C LYS A 164 1.29 -39.87 -9.81
N VAL A 165 1.69 -39.42 -8.65
CA VAL A 165 3.08 -39.26 -8.19
C VAL A 165 3.26 -40.12 -6.94
N THR A 166 4.24 -41.01 -6.96
CA THR A 166 4.59 -41.83 -5.80
C THR A 166 5.71 -41.16 -5.01
N LEU A 167 5.44 -40.87 -3.75
CA LEU A 167 6.37 -40.24 -2.81
C LEU A 167 6.86 -41.28 -1.79
N VAL A 168 8.14 -41.24 -1.46
CA VAL A 168 8.69 -41.94 -0.30
C VAL A 168 8.78 -40.93 0.84
N VAL A 169 8.00 -41.17 1.88
CA VAL A 169 7.88 -40.30 3.06
C VAL A 169 8.57 -40.96 4.25
N GLU A 170 9.47 -40.22 4.90
CA GLU A 170 10.18 -40.65 6.12
C GLU A 170 9.55 -39.94 7.34
N ASP A 171 9.21 -40.71 8.37
CA ASP A 171 8.72 -40.19 9.63
C ASP A 171 9.87 -39.80 10.60
N SER A 172 9.51 -39.23 11.76
CA SER A 172 10.46 -38.83 12.81
C SER A 172 11.30 -40.01 13.36
N ASN A 173 10.84 -41.24 13.19
CA ASN A 173 11.53 -42.48 13.60
C ASN A 173 12.37 -43.08 12.47
N LYS A 174 12.59 -42.36 11.37
CA LYS A 174 13.29 -42.81 10.14
C LYS A 174 12.63 -44.00 9.45
N LYS A 175 11.37 -44.25 9.72
CA LYS A 175 10.59 -45.28 9.03
C LYS A 175 10.02 -44.70 7.75
N THR A 176 10.26 -45.38 6.63
CA THR A 176 9.80 -44.95 5.31
C THR A 176 8.53 -45.67 4.89
N ARG A 177 7.68 -44.98 4.13
CA ARG A 177 6.50 -45.54 3.48
C ARG A 177 6.26 -44.86 2.14
N ASN A 178 5.68 -45.64 1.22
CA ASN A 178 5.24 -45.07 -0.07
C ASN A 178 3.86 -44.48 0.08
N VAL A 179 3.69 -43.30 -0.51
CA VAL A 179 2.43 -42.55 -0.52
C VAL A 179 2.16 -42.06 -1.94
N ASP A 180 1.00 -42.42 -2.46
CA ASP A 180 0.58 -41.98 -3.78
C ASP A 180 -0.27 -40.70 -3.66
N VAL A 181 0.09 -39.69 -4.42
CA VAL A 181 -0.62 -38.41 -4.51
C VAL A 181 -0.95 -38.05 -5.95
N THR A 182 -2.07 -37.40 -6.17
CA THR A 182 -2.42 -36.86 -7.50
C THR A 182 -2.52 -35.34 -7.37
N PRO A 183 -1.49 -34.60 -7.83
CA PRO A 183 -1.51 -33.14 -7.75
C PRO A 183 -2.74 -32.55 -8.43
N VAL A 184 -3.36 -31.56 -7.81
CA VAL A 184 -4.49 -30.81 -8.35
C VAL A 184 -4.02 -29.43 -8.84
N GLU A 185 -4.77 -28.82 -9.74
CA GLU A 185 -4.46 -27.47 -10.22
C GLU A 185 -4.60 -26.46 -9.09
N SER A 186 -3.66 -25.52 -8.99
CA SER A 186 -3.70 -24.47 -7.99
C SER A 186 -4.94 -23.58 -8.17
N ALA A 187 -5.63 -23.29 -7.08
CA ALA A 187 -6.80 -22.39 -7.08
C ALA A 187 -6.50 -20.96 -7.57
N GLU A 188 -5.21 -20.59 -7.68
CA GLU A 188 -4.75 -19.30 -8.18
C GLU A 188 -4.76 -19.18 -9.71
N GLY A 189 -5.31 -20.18 -10.43
CA GLY A 189 -5.38 -20.18 -11.90
C GLY A 189 -4.03 -20.34 -12.61
N THR A 190 -2.97 -20.62 -11.86
CA THR A 190 -1.71 -21.07 -12.42
C THR A 190 -1.87 -22.57 -12.73
N LYS A 191 -1.60 -22.98 -13.98
CA LYS A 191 -1.64 -24.41 -14.37
C LYS A 191 -0.55 -25.27 -13.64
N GLN A 192 -0.33 -24.98 -12.37
CA GLN A 192 0.68 -25.61 -11.53
C GLN A 192 0.04 -26.64 -10.61
N GLY A 193 0.62 -27.83 -10.57
CA GLY A 193 0.17 -28.89 -9.68
C GLY A 193 0.58 -28.61 -8.24
N ILE A 194 -0.38 -28.77 -7.32
CA ILE A 194 -0.15 -28.68 -5.89
C ILE A 194 -0.71 -29.92 -5.18
N ILE A 195 -0.10 -30.27 -4.05
CA ILE A 195 -0.62 -31.35 -3.16
C ILE A 195 -1.02 -30.84 -1.79
N GLY A 196 -0.91 -29.50 -1.54
CA GLY A 196 -1.30 -28.87 -0.28
C GLY A 196 -0.33 -29.14 0.87
N ILE A 197 0.97 -29.02 0.62
CA ILE A 197 2.03 -29.03 1.65
C ILE A 197 2.74 -27.69 1.71
N GLN A 198 3.29 -27.38 2.88
CA GLN A 198 4.11 -26.20 3.13
C GLN A 198 5.51 -26.63 3.56
N SER A 199 6.54 -25.87 3.15
CA SER A 199 7.90 -26.06 3.63
C SER A 199 7.98 -25.87 5.14
N GLY A 200 8.86 -26.59 5.81
CA GLY A 200 9.23 -26.34 7.18
C GLY A 200 9.87 -24.97 7.35
N THR A 201 9.97 -24.54 8.60
CA THR A 201 10.72 -23.32 8.95
C THR A 201 11.70 -23.63 10.04
N VAL A 202 12.90 -23.04 9.94
CA VAL A 202 13.95 -23.13 10.96
C VAL A 202 14.10 -21.80 11.62
N PHE A 203 14.02 -21.79 12.95
CA PHE A 203 14.31 -20.60 13.74
C PHE A 203 15.82 -20.36 13.79
N THR A 204 16.24 -19.13 13.52
CA THR A 204 17.61 -18.69 13.60
C THR A 204 17.68 -17.49 14.55
N GLU A 205 18.44 -17.61 15.63
CA GLU A 205 18.71 -16.47 16.49
C GLU A 205 19.51 -15.41 15.73
N LEU A 206 19.15 -14.15 15.94
CA LEU A 206 19.80 -13.01 15.31
C LEU A 206 20.46 -12.11 16.35
N SER A 207 21.67 -11.67 16.07
CA SER A 207 22.34 -10.62 16.83
C SER A 207 21.63 -9.27 16.68
N PHE A 208 21.98 -8.29 17.51
CA PHE A 208 21.38 -6.95 17.48
C PHE A 208 21.36 -6.32 16.07
N PHE A 209 22.50 -6.31 15.40
CA PHE A 209 22.61 -5.72 14.06
C PHE A 209 21.92 -6.56 12.99
N GLU A 210 21.88 -7.87 13.13
CA GLU A 210 21.17 -8.74 12.21
C GLU A 210 19.64 -8.55 12.30
N LYS A 211 19.08 -8.21 13.46
CA LYS A 211 17.67 -7.85 13.62
C LYS A 211 17.31 -6.59 12.85
N ILE A 212 18.18 -5.58 12.89
CA ILE A 212 17.99 -4.36 12.09
C ILE A 212 18.11 -4.67 10.60
N LYS A 213 19.11 -5.45 10.20
CA LYS A 213 19.28 -5.91 8.82
C LYS A 213 18.05 -6.71 8.34
N TYR A 214 17.48 -7.54 9.21
CA TYR A 214 16.27 -8.29 8.92
C TYR A 214 15.11 -7.36 8.55
N GLY A 215 14.87 -6.29 9.31
CA GLY A 215 13.85 -5.29 8.97
C GLY A 215 14.02 -4.70 7.57
N ILE A 216 15.26 -4.37 7.18
CA ILE A 216 15.57 -3.87 5.83
C ILE A 216 15.32 -4.95 4.78
N THR A 217 15.84 -6.16 4.99
CA THR A 217 15.75 -7.25 4.02
C THR A 217 14.31 -7.71 3.81
N GLU A 218 13.50 -7.79 4.88
CA GLU A 218 12.08 -8.17 4.78
C GLU A 218 11.26 -7.09 4.08
N THR A 219 11.49 -5.82 4.39
CA THR A 219 10.82 -4.72 3.68
C THR A 219 11.13 -4.77 2.18
N PHE A 220 12.39 -5.00 1.82
CA PHE A 220 12.79 -5.11 0.42
C PHE A 220 12.24 -6.37 -0.27
N ALA A 221 12.29 -7.52 0.41
CA ALA A 221 11.79 -8.79 -0.12
C ALA A 221 10.27 -8.74 -0.38
N ASN A 222 9.50 -8.20 0.59
CA ASN A 222 8.06 -7.98 0.42
C ASN A 222 7.77 -6.97 -0.71
N SER A 223 8.58 -5.90 -0.82
CA SER A 223 8.45 -4.95 -1.93
C SER A 223 8.62 -5.64 -3.29
N LEU A 224 9.67 -6.45 -3.43
CA LEU A 224 9.93 -7.20 -4.67
C LEU A 224 8.82 -8.20 -4.99
N MET A 225 8.27 -8.86 -3.98
CA MET A 225 7.14 -9.78 -4.14
C MET A 225 5.91 -9.06 -4.70
N ILE A 226 5.58 -7.88 -4.17
CA ILE A 226 4.43 -7.08 -4.63
C ILE A 226 4.68 -6.56 -6.06
N PHE A 227 5.89 -6.09 -6.37
CA PHE A 227 6.23 -5.69 -7.75
C PHE A 227 6.09 -6.84 -8.75
N LYS A 228 6.52 -8.05 -8.38
CA LYS A 228 6.30 -9.25 -9.22
C LYS A 228 4.82 -9.57 -9.39
N ALA A 229 4.04 -9.47 -8.31
CA ALA A 229 2.58 -9.68 -8.35
C ALA A 229 1.89 -8.67 -9.28
N LEU A 230 2.27 -7.38 -9.20
CA LEU A 230 1.77 -6.34 -10.12
C LEU A 230 2.20 -6.61 -11.57
N GLY A 231 3.45 -7.04 -11.80
CA GLY A 231 3.93 -7.44 -13.13
C GLY A 231 3.09 -8.58 -13.71
N ASN A 232 2.82 -9.61 -12.93
CA ASN A 232 1.98 -10.73 -13.32
C ASN A 232 0.52 -10.31 -13.58
N LEU A 233 0.02 -9.31 -12.84
CA LEU A 233 -1.33 -8.78 -13.07
C LEU A 233 -1.43 -8.04 -14.39
N VAL A 234 -0.38 -7.35 -14.83
CA VAL A 234 -0.34 -6.66 -16.14
C VAL A 234 -0.32 -7.66 -17.29
N THR A 235 0.39 -8.78 -17.14
CA THR A 235 0.50 -9.82 -18.19
C THR A 235 -0.70 -10.74 -18.26
N ASP A 236 -1.36 -10.99 -17.14
CA ASP A 236 -2.54 -11.87 -17.02
C ASP A 236 -3.55 -11.23 -16.04
N PHE A 237 -4.28 -10.24 -16.57
CA PHE A 237 -5.26 -9.49 -15.78
C PHE A 237 -6.44 -10.36 -15.39
N SER A 238 -6.65 -10.51 -14.08
CA SER A 238 -7.83 -11.18 -13.53
C SER A 238 -8.25 -10.51 -12.24
N LEU A 239 -9.52 -10.10 -12.14
CA LEU A 239 -10.10 -9.56 -10.91
C LEU A 239 -10.00 -10.55 -9.74
N ASN A 240 -10.00 -11.84 -10.01
CA ASN A 240 -9.88 -12.89 -9.00
C ASN A 240 -8.50 -12.89 -8.30
N LYS A 241 -7.49 -12.27 -8.89
CA LYS A 241 -6.14 -12.12 -8.32
C LYS A 241 -6.00 -10.88 -7.43
N LEU A 242 -7.00 -9.98 -7.47
CA LEU A 242 -7.04 -8.79 -6.65
C LEU A 242 -7.78 -9.09 -5.35
N GLY A 243 -7.16 -8.71 -4.24
CA GLY A 243 -7.82 -8.69 -2.94
C GLY A 243 -8.40 -7.32 -2.65
N GLY A 244 -9.67 -7.28 -2.27
CA GLY A 244 -10.36 -6.06 -1.89
C GLY A 244 -10.49 -5.89 -0.37
N PRO A 245 -11.31 -4.93 0.07
CA PRO A 245 -11.50 -4.63 1.48
C PRO A 245 -12.00 -5.83 2.30
N VAL A 246 -12.85 -6.67 1.72
CA VAL A 246 -13.39 -7.86 2.41
C VAL A 246 -12.30 -8.90 2.63
N MET A 247 -11.43 -9.12 1.65
CA MET A 247 -10.29 -10.02 1.80
C MET A 247 -9.31 -9.52 2.87
N ILE A 248 -9.01 -8.21 2.90
CA ILE A 248 -8.15 -7.61 3.93
C ILE A 248 -8.77 -7.79 5.32
N PHE A 249 -10.08 -7.57 5.46
CA PHE A 249 -10.80 -7.79 6.71
C PHE A 249 -10.69 -9.24 7.19
N LYS A 250 -10.95 -10.21 6.31
CA LYS A 250 -10.82 -11.65 6.61
C LYS A 250 -9.39 -12.05 6.98
N ALA A 251 -8.41 -11.52 6.27
CA ALA A 251 -7.00 -11.74 6.61
C ALA A 251 -6.67 -11.15 7.99
N SER A 252 -7.17 -9.94 8.31
CA SER A 252 -6.99 -9.30 9.62
C SER A 252 -7.61 -10.12 10.74
N GLU A 253 -8.81 -10.68 10.54
CA GLU A 253 -9.48 -11.57 11.49
C GLU A 253 -8.63 -12.83 11.76
N ALA A 254 -8.14 -13.48 10.72
CA ALA A 254 -7.29 -14.66 10.86
C ALA A 254 -5.98 -14.36 11.59
N VAL A 255 -5.35 -13.23 11.27
CA VAL A 255 -4.10 -12.79 11.89
C VAL A 255 -4.29 -12.38 13.35
N SER A 256 -5.43 -11.75 13.71
CA SER A 256 -5.70 -11.32 15.08
C SER A 256 -5.76 -12.49 16.06
N ASN A 257 -6.18 -13.66 15.60
CA ASN A 257 -6.20 -14.89 16.37
C ASN A 257 -4.81 -15.56 16.51
N SER A 258 -3.81 -15.09 15.73
CA SER A 258 -2.45 -15.65 15.71
C SER A 258 -1.46 -14.92 16.65
N GLY A 259 -1.94 -13.90 17.37
CA GLY A 259 -1.17 -13.17 18.36
C GLY A 259 -0.51 -11.88 17.86
N PHE A 260 0.03 -11.11 18.80
CA PHE A 260 0.50 -9.74 18.55
C PHE A 260 1.62 -9.63 17.52
N ILE A 261 2.56 -10.59 17.52
CA ILE A 261 3.66 -10.60 16.53
C ILE A 261 3.14 -10.78 15.11
N ALA A 262 2.12 -11.63 14.92
CA ALA A 262 1.48 -11.81 13.63
C ALA A 262 0.78 -10.53 13.15
N ILE A 263 0.12 -9.80 14.06
CA ILE A 263 -0.49 -8.50 13.76
C ILE A 263 0.56 -7.50 13.31
N LEU A 264 1.70 -7.39 14.01
CA LEU A 264 2.78 -6.49 13.61
C LEU A 264 3.35 -6.83 12.24
N SER A 265 3.59 -8.13 11.98
CA SER A 265 4.10 -8.61 10.68
C SER A 265 3.12 -8.32 9.55
N PHE A 266 1.83 -8.55 9.78
CA PHE A 266 0.77 -8.24 8.82
C PHE A 266 0.65 -6.74 8.54
N THR A 267 0.72 -5.91 9.59
CA THR A 267 0.72 -4.45 9.46
C THR A 267 1.93 -3.97 8.66
N ALA A 268 3.12 -4.55 8.89
CA ALA A 268 4.32 -4.24 8.12
C ALA A 268 4.13 -4.56 6.62
N MET A 269 3.57 -5.73 6.32
CA MET A 269 3.28 -6.15 4.95
C MET A 269 2.24 -5.25 4.27
N LEU A 270 1.16 -4.88 4.98
CA LEU A 270 0.17 -3.93 4.47
C LEU A 270 0.79 -2.55 4.21
N SER A 271 1.70 -2.10 5.08
CA SER A 271 2.40 -0.83 4.90
C SER A 271 3.26 -0.82 3.63
N VAL A 272 4.04 -1.88 3.36
CA VAL A 272 4.76 -2.03 2.09
C VAL A 272 3.81 -1.99 0.91
N ASN A 273 2.71 -2.73 0.98
CA ASN A 273 1.72 -2.77 -0.10
C ASN A 273 1.15 -1.38 -0.40
N LEU A 274 0.76 -0.63 0.64
CA LEU A 274 0.30 0.75 0.50
C LEU A 274 1.39 1.66 -0.09
N GLY A 275 2.65 1.52 0.34
CA GLY A 275 3.77 2.27 -0.20
C GLY A 275 3.94 2.05 -1.70
N ILE A 276 3.91 0.79 -2.15
CA ILE A 276 4.05 0.45 -3.57
C ILE A 276 2.82 0.88 -4.37
N MET A 277 1.61 0.61 -3.87
CA MET A 277 0.39 1.00 -4.58
C MET A 277 0.30 2.51 -4.75
N ASN A 278 0.74 3.29 -3.76
CA ASN A 278 0.82 4.74 -3.87
C ASN A 278 1.88 5.23 -4.87
N LEU A 279 2.90 4.42 -5.21
CA LEU A 279 3.89 4.73 -6.24
C LEU A 279 3.43 4.36 -7.66
N VAL A 280 2.36 3.59 -7.82
CA VAL A 280 1.81 3.27 -9.15
C VAL A 280 1.38 4.57 -9.83
N PRO A 281 1.71 4.78 -11.13
CA PRO A 281 1.41 6.04 -11.84
C PRO A 281 -0.07 6.15 -12.24
N ILE A 282 -0.95 6.01 -11.26
CA ILE A 282 -2.41 6.17 -11.43
C ILE A 282 -2.80 7.55 -10.92
N PRO A 283 -3.46 8.40 -11.72
CA PRO A 283 -3.96 9.67 -11.26
C PRO A 283 -4.88 9.50 -10.04
N GLY A 284 -4.71 10.36 -9.04
CA GLY A 284 -5.39 10.21 -7.74
C GLY A 284 -4.50 9.62 -6.64
N LEU A 285 -3.39 8.96 -7.01
CA LEU A 285 -2.35 8.49 -6.08
C LEU A 285 -1.11 9.39 -6.14
N ASP A 286 -0.21 9.28 -5.15
CA ASP A 286 1.04 10.05 -5.11
C ASP A 286 1.94 9.75 -6.33
N GLY A 287 1.97 8.50 -6.79
CA GLY A 287 2.67 8.08 -8.01
C GLY A 287 2.13 8.75 -9.28
N GLY A 288 0.82 8.99 -9.33
CA GLY A 288 0.21 9.77 -10.41
C GLY A 288 0.69 11.23 -10.41
N LYS A 289 0.75 11.86 -9.23
CA LYS A 289 1.32 13.21 -9.07
C LYS A 289 2.81 13.26 -9.42
N LEU A 290 3.57 12.24 -9.02
CA LEU A 290 4.97 12.10 -9.41
C LEU A 290 5.13 12.00 -10.93
N ALA A 291 4.31 11.18 -11.59
CA ALA A 291 4.30 11.05 -13.04
C ALA A 291 3.96 12.38 -13.74
N LEU A 292 2.99 13.14 -13.23
CA LEU A 292 2.66 14.48 -13.72
C LEU A 292 3.82 15.45 -13.52
N ASN A 293 4.49 15.44 -12.37
CA ASN A 293 5.68 16.26 -12.11
C ASN A 293 6.84 15.93 -13.07
N ILE A 294 7.07 14.64 -13.35
CA ILE A 294 8.07 14.21 -14.35
C ILE A 294 7.70 14.74 -15.73
N PHE A 295 6.43 14.62 -16.13
CA PHE A 295 5.92 15.14 -17.39
C PHE A 295 6.11 16.67 -17.51
N GLU A 296 5.81 17.43 -16.45
CA GLU A 296 6.05 18.86 -16.38
C GLU A 296 7.55 19.21 -16.54
N GLY A 297 8.43 18.43 -15.88
CA GLY A 297 9.87 18.59 -15.97
C GLY A 297 10.39 18.40 -17.40
N VAL A 298 9.91 17.37 -18.11
CA VAL A 298 10.27 17.10 -19.51
C VAL A 298 9.72 18.19 -20.44
N ARG A 299 8.51 18.65 -20.20
CA ARG A 299 7.85 19.68 -21.02
C ARG A 299 8.40 21.08 -20.78
N GLY A 300 9.02 21.33 -19.62
CA GLY A 300 9.53 22.65 -19.22
C GLY A 300 8.44 23.68 -18.86
N LYS A 301 7.18 23.26 -18.74
CA LYS A 301 6.04 24.12 -18.39
C LYS A 301 5.07 23.37 -17.47
N PRO A 302 4.59 23.98 -16.37
CA PRO A 302 3.61 23.39 -15.49
C PRO A 302 2.28 23.15 -16.21
N LEU A 303 1.52 22.16 -15.74
CA LEU A 303 0.13 21.96 -16.13
C LEU A 303 -0.74 23.04 -15.46
N SER A 304 -1.83 23.43 -16.15
CA SER A 304 -2.82 24.27 -15.48
C SER A 304 -3.55 23.47 -14.39
N GLN A 305 -3.87 24.14 -13.31
CA GLN A 305 -4.56 23.54 -12.15
C GLN A 305 -5.84 22.79 -12.55
N GLU A 306 -6.62 23.37 -13.48
CA GLU A 306 -7.83 22.73 -14.00
C GLU A 306 -7.58 21.37 -14.65
N LYS A 307 -6.48 21.26 -15.44
CA LYS A 307 -6.11 19.98 -16.08
C LYS A 307 -5.63 18.96 -15.06
N GLU A 308 -4.84 19.38 -14.07
CA GLU A 308 -4.38 18.51 -12.99
C GLU A 308 -5.56 17.95 -12.18
N VAL A 309 -6.52 18.81 -11.82
CA VAL A 309 -7.74 18.42 -11.12
C VAL A 309 -8.57 17.46 -11.98
N MET A 310 -8.77 17.77 -13.27
CA MET A 310 -9.54 16.90 -14.17
C MET A 310 -8.90 15.50 -14.31
N ILE A 311 -7.59 15.43 -14.51
CA ILE A 311 -6.85 14.15 -14.58
C ILE A 311 -7.01 13.37 -13.29
N THR A 312 -6.86 14.04 -12.14
CA THR A 312 -7.00 13.45 -10.81
C THR A 312 -8.42 12.91 -10.59
N MET A 313 -9.45 13.67 -10.96
CA MET A 313 -10.86 13.25 -10.84
C MET A 313 -11.16 12.00 -11.67
N ILE A 314 -10.65 11.94 -12.92
CA ILE A 314 -10.79 10.75 -13.76
C ILE A 314 -10.11 9.54 -13.09
N GLY A 315 -8.89 9.71 -12.59
CA GLY A 315 -8.16 8.65 -11.89
C GLY A 315 -8.89 8.14 -10.65
N VAL A 316 -9.38 9.06 -9.81
CA VAL A 316 -10.19 8.71 -8.63
C VAL A 316 -11.46 7.96 -9.04
N GLY A 317 -12.13 8.38 -10.12
CA GLY A 317 -13.30 7.68 -10.65
C GLY A 317 -12.98 6.24 -11.05
N ILE A 318 -11.86 6.01 -11.74
CA ILE A 318 -11.40 4.67 -12.14
C ILE A 318 -11.09 3.82 -10.88
N LEU A 319 -10.40 4.39 -9.89
CA LEU A 319 -10.07 3.70 -8.64
C LEU A 319 -11.33 3.30 -7.87
N LEU A 320 -12.34 4.17 -7.81
CA LEU A 320 -13.63 3.86 -7.18
C LEU A 320 -14.37 2.72 -7.89
N LEU A 321 -14.41 2.74 -9.22
CA LEU A 321 -15.02 1.66 -10.01
C LEU A 321 -14.29 0.33 -9.79
N LEU A 322 -12.95 0.35 -9.78
CA LEU A 322 -12.14 -0.83 -9.49
C LEU A 322 -12.41 -1.35 -8.08
N MET A 323 -12.48 -0.47 -7.08
CA MET A 323 -12.77 -0.84 -5.70
C MET A 323 -14.13 -1.52 -5.58
N ILE A 324 -15.17 -0.99 -6.25
CA ILE A 324 -16.51 -1.60 -6.27
C ILE A 324 -16.44 -2.99 -6.91
N ALA A 325 -15.78 -3.12 -8.06
CA ALA A 325 -15.67 -4.39 -8.79
C ALA A 325 -14.92 -5.45 -7.97
N VAL A 326 -13.81 -5.09 -7.32
CA VAL A 326 -13.02 -6.01 -6.48
C VAL A 326 -13.77 -6.36 -5.22
N THR A 327 -14.46 -5.40 -4.57
CA THR A 327 -15.30 -5.68 -3.40
C THR A 327 -16.43 -6.64 -3.74
N TRP A 328 -17.07 -6.46 -4.89
CA TRP A 328 -18.11 -7.39 -5.37
C TRP A 328 -17.56 -8.79 -5.60
N ASN A 329 -16.38 -8.90 -6.21
CA ASN A 329 -15.69 -10.17 -6.41
C ASN A 329 -15.35 -10.87 -5.07
N ASP A 330 -14.89 -10.11 -4.07
CA ASP A 330 -14.64 -10.62 -2.72
C ASP A 330 -15.93 -11.17 -2.09
N ILE A 331 -17.04 -10.43 -2.17
CA ILE A 331 -18.33 -10.86 -1.64
C ILE A 331 -18.77 -12.17 -2.29
N GLN A 332 -18.65 -12.27 -3.62
CA GLN A 332 -18.96 -13.52 -4.32
C GLN A 332 -18.10 -14.69 -3.82
N ARG A 333 -16.78 -14.45 -3.62
CA ARG A 333 -15.83 -15.47 -3.21
C ARG A 333 -16.04 -15.97 -1.79
N PHE A 334 -16.38 -15.08 -0.85
CA PHE A 334 -16.44 -15.41 0.58
C PHE A 334 -17.84 -15.70 1.12
N PHE A 335 -18.91 -15.27 0.44
CA PHE A 335 -20.27 -15.37 0.95
C PHE A 335 -21.25 -16.08 0.00
N ILE A 336 -20.94 -16.23 -1.29
CA ILE A 336 -21.87 -16.79 -2.28
C ILE A 336 -21.37 -18.14 -2.84
N ARG A 337 -20.05 -18.30 -3.00
CA ARG A 337 -19.41 -19.56 -3.45
C ARG A 337 -18.84 -20.32 -2.27
#